data_c8f5bededd5d741de45f1652b48b94b8
#
_entry.id   c8f5bededd5d741de45f1652b48b94b8
#
_cell.length_a   1.000
_cell.length_b   1.000
_cell.length_c   1.000
_cell.angle_alpha   90.00
_cell.angle_beta   90.00
_cell.angle_gamma   90.00
#
_symmetry.space_group_name_H-M   'P 1'
#
loop_
_entity.id
_entity.type
_entity.pdbx_description
1 polymer ?
#
loop_
_entity_poly.entity_id
_entity_poly.type
_entity_poly.pdbx_seq_one_letter_code
_entity_poly.pdbx_strand_id
1 'polypeptide(L)'
;MATDDLLSSLEHIAERLDFGEYEAQAYLTILEHGELTAAEISDHTDIPQPRVYDTVRSLSDSGLVELRESRPMKVLAIDPEEAFEDYRSSLSTLVEGLSERYTKPAREAEGVSLVKSRPTMLRYLDDVIESAEYELMLSVTPTLLDRFHDQLAQKRDEEVAVEMLLSPANAVPDPDTFDYVDVATTVRTRRGVTTPIMAIADGEYAMYATREGIQGAEDRYGVIFNRSELGFLLSGFLNTVLWTTAETVVDSTHVDSFPRRYGTIRRCVSDLAGLEGTFYATIDGRDVQTGETCLIEGEVVDVDVATDWTTASMVIKTAAGERSVGGQVAALEDIEAHEITIGRNQPPGM
;
A
#
# COMPACT_ATOMS: atom_id res chain seq x y z
N MET A 1 -22.25 -7.66 -9.07
CA MET A 1 -22.35 -6.19 -8.89
C MET A 1 -23.82 -5.84 -8.92
N ALA A 2 -24.32 -5.05 -7.97
CA ALA A 2 -25.71 -4.57 -8.00
C ALA A 2 -25.87 -3.57 -9.16
N THR A 3 -27.07 -3.49 -9.76
CA THR A 3 -27.36 -2.59 -10.88
C THR A 3 -27.02 -1.12 -10.55
N ASP A 4 -27.21 -0.71 -9.29
CA ASP A 4 -26.82 0.62 -8.79
C ASP A 4 -25.31 0.89 -8.83
N ASP A 5 -24.45 -0.12 -8.55
CA ASP A 5 -22.98 -0.01 -8.63
C ASP A 5 -22.49 0.14 -10.08
N LEU A 6 -23.17 -0.55 -11.01
CA LEU A 6 -22.85 -0.48 -12.43
C LEU A 6 -23.27 0.86 -13.03
N LEU A 7 -24.45 1.38 -12.66
CA LEU A 7 -24.92 2.69 -13.05
C LEU A 7 -23.98 3.80 -12.57
N SER A 8 -23.61 3.78 -11.29
CA SER A 8 -22.67 4.73 -10.71
C SER A 8 -21.29 4.69 -11.39
N SER A 9 -20.80 3.49 -11.74
CA SER A 9 -19.53 3.33 -12.45
C SER A 9 -19.62 3.86 -13.89
N LEU A 10 -20.75 3.60 -14.56
CA LEU A 10 -20.99 4.10 -15.92
C LEU A 10 -21.13 5.62 -15.95
N GLU A 11 -21.85 6.21 -14.99
CA GLU A 11 -21.98 7.67 -14.86
C GLU A 11 -20.62 8.35 -14.62
N HIS A 12 -19.74 7.73 -13.84
CA HIS A 12 -18.41 8.25 -13.59
C HIS A 12 -17.49 8.20 -14.83
N ILE A 13 -17.68 7.20 -15.70
CA ILE A 13 -17.02 7.11 -17.00
C ILE A 13 -17.70 8.01 -18.02
N ALA A 14 -19.02 8.11 -17.98
CA ALA A 14 -19.85 8.93 -18.84
C ALA A 14 -19.47 10.41 -18.79
N GLU A 15 -19.26 10.97 -17.58
CA GLU A 15 -18.74 12.32 -17.41
C GLU A 15 -17.40 12.58 -18.12
N ARG A 16 -16.57 11.55 -18.28
CA ARG A 16 -15.28 11.64 -18.98
C ARG A 16 -15.38 11.42 -20.48
N LEU A 17 -16.44 10.75 -20.93
CA LEU A 17 -16.68 10.42 -22.33
C LEU A 17 -17.75 11.32 -22.98
N ASP A 18 -18.18 12.39 -22.30
CA ASP A 18 -19.22 13.33 -22.74
C ASP A 18 -20.61 12.67 -22.95
N PHE A 19 -20.92 11.63 -22.14
CA PHE A 19 -22.25 11.02 -22.08
C PHE A 19 -23.11 11.72 -21.03
N GLY A 20 -24.33 12.07 -21.40
CA GLY A 20 -25.29 12.57 -20.46
C GLY A 20 -25.98 11.45 -19.63
N GLU A 21 -26.70 11.85 -18.62
CA GLU A 21 -27.49 10.95 -17.75
C GLU A 21 -28.49 10.10 -18.56
N TYR A 22 -29.11 10.67 -19.58
CA TYR A 22 -30.06 9.97 -20.45
C TYR A 22 -29.38 8.92 -21.34
N GLU A 23 -28.19 9.19 -21.84
CA GLU A 23 -27.40 8.23 -22.60
C GLU A 23 -27.02 7.02 -21.76
N ALA A 24 -26.56 7.23 -20.52
CA ALA A 24 -26.22 6.15 -19.61
C ALA A 24 -27.44 5.29 -19.27
N GLN A 25 -28.55 5.91 -18.94
CA GLN A 25 -29.80 5.23 -18.58
C GLN A 25 -30.37 4.43 -19.77
N ALA A 26 -30.42 5.04 -20.98
CA ALA A 26 -30.89 4.38 -22.18
C ALA A 26 -30.00 3.18 -22.57
N TYR A 27 -28.67 3.34 -22.49
CA TYR A 27 -27.71 2.28 -22.86
C TYR A 27 -27.88 1.06 -21.95
N LEU A 28 -27.93 1.24 -20.62
CA LEU A 28 -28.17 0.14 -19.69
C LEU A 28 -29.48 -0.57 -19.95
N THR A 29 -30.55 0.19 -20.19
CA THR A 29 -31.87 -0.38 -20.50
C THR A 29 -31.84 -1.22 -21.78
N ILE A 30 -31.14 -0.74 -22.82
CA ILE A 30 -31.02 -1.49 -24.08
C ILE A 30 -30.16 -2.74 -23.89
N LEU A 31 -29.08 -2.68 -23.10
CA LEU A 31 -28.24 -3.83 -22.76
C LEU A 31 -29.03 -4.93 -22.04
N GLU A 32 -29.88 -4.56 -21.09
CA GLU A 32 -30.69 -5.51 -20.32
C GLU A 32 -31.76 -6.21 -21.15
N HIS A 33 -32.33 -5.52 -22.17
CA HIS A 33 -33.45 -6.03 -22.98
C HIS A 33 -33.01 -6.52 -24.38
N GLY A 34 -31.80 -6.21 -24.80
CA GLY A 34 -31.20 -6.60 -26.08
C GLY A 34 -31.64 -5.78 -27.27
N GLU A 35 -32.93 -5.61 -27.54
CA GLU A 35 -33.48 -4.87 -28.66
C GLU A 35 -34.76 -4.14 -28.23
N LEU A 36 -34.81 -2.82 -28.36
CA LEU A 36 -35.96 -2.00 -27.97
C LEU A 36 -36.32 -0.97 -29.05
N THR A 37 -37.55 -0.56 -29.07
CA THR A 37 -38.05 0.62 -29.82
C THR A 37 -37.90 1.87 -28.97
N ALA A 38 -37.97 3.05 -29.59
CA ALA A 38 -37.92 4.33 -28.85
C ALA A 38 -39.08 4.50 -27.86
N ALA A 39 -40.25 3.90 -28.12
CA ALA A 39 -41.38 3.91 -27.22
C ALA A 39 -41.10 3.02 -25.98
N GLU A 40 -40.59 1.81 -26.19
CA GLU A 40 -40.24 0.87 -25.12
C GLU A 40 -39.10 1.46 -24.23
N ILE A 41 -38.09 2.12 -24.82
CA ILE A 41 -37.04 2.81 -24.04
C ILE A 41 -37.68 3.89 -23.14
N SER A 42 -38.63 4.70 -23.68
CA SER A 42 -39.31 5.71 -22.87
C SER A 42 -40.20 5.11 -21.79
N ASP A 43 -40.75 3.91 -22.01
CA ASP A 43 -41.59 3.21 -21.03
C ASP A 43 -40.76 2.58 -19.89
N HIS A 44 -39.48 2.23 -20.15
CA HIS A 44 -38.57 1.62 -19.19
C HIS A 44 -37.64 2.63 -18.49
N THR A 45 -37.63 3.89 -18.90
CA THR A 45 -36.78 4.96 -18.39
C THR A 45 -37.58 6.22 -18.07
N ASP A 46 -36.95 7.17 -17.37
CA ASP A 46 -37.53 8.49 -17.15
C ASP A 46 -37.26 9.46 -18.32
N ILE A 47 -36.80 8.94 -19.47
CA ILE A 47 -36.50 9.75 -20.65
C ILE A 47 -37.76 10.09 -21.45
N PRO A 48 -38.12 11.37 -21.62
CA PRO A 48 -39.24 11.74 -22.45
C PRO A 48 -39.09 11.22 -23.89
N GLN A 49 -40.13 10.62 -24.45
CA GLN A 49 -40.10 10.00 -25.80
C GLN A 49 -39.50 10.89 -26.91
N PRO A 50 -39.75 12.20 -26.97
CA PRO A 50 -39.10 13.07 -27.95
C PRO A 50 -37.56 13.11 -27.79
N ARG A 51 -37.04 12.95 -26.56
CA ARG A 51 -35.62 12.95 -26.24
C ARG A 51 -34.94 11.62 -26.57
N VAL A 52 -35.67 10.50 -26.49
CA VAL A 52 -35.11 9.15 -26.78
C VAL A 52 -34.48 9.11 -28.16
N TYR A 53 -35.09 9.75 -29.19
CA TYR A 53 -34.51 9.74 -30.53
C TYR A 53 -33.18 10.43 -30.62
N ASP A 54 -32.97 11.53 -29.92
CA ASP A 54 -31.68 12.24 -29.87
C ASP A 54 -30.65 11.44 -29.06
N THR A 55 -31.09 10.86 -27.92
CA THR A 55 -30.27 10.00 -27.05
C THR A 55 -29.74 8.76 -27.79
N VAL A 56 -30.61 8.02 -28.51
CA VAL A 56 -30.17 6.80 -29.22
C VAL A 56 -29.31 7.13 -30.45
N ARG A 57 -29.45 8.30 -31.07
CA ARG A 57 -28.53 8.77 -32.11
C ARG A 57 -27.17 9.07 -31.54
N SER A 58 -27.10 9.78 -30.43
CA SER A 58 -25.87 10.06 -29.70
C SER A 58 -25.13 8.77 -29.32
N LEU A 59 -25.86 7.77 -28.81
CA LEU A 59 -25.30 6.44 -28.52
C LEU A 59 -24.82 5.71 -29.77
N SER A 60 -25.54 5.84 -30.89
CA SER A 60 -25.15 5.24 -32.16
C SER A 60 -23.91 5.91 -32.75
N ASP A 61 -23.82 7.25 -32.68
CA ASP A 61 -22.65 8.03 -33.13
C ASP A 61 -21.41 7.68 -32.29
N SER A 62 -21.62 7.29 -31.04
CA SER A 62 -20.57 6.80 -30.12
C SER A 62 -20.24 5.32 -30.25
N GLY A 63 -20.92 4.59 -31.16
CA GLY A 63 -20.66 3.17 -31.40
C GLY A 63 -21.15 2.22 -30.30
N LEU A 64 -22.07 2.65 -29.44
CA LEU A 64 -22.60 1.83 -28.33
C LEU A 64 -23.85 1.06 -28.72
N VAL A 65 -24.61 1.55 -29.69
CA VAL A 65 -25.85 0.92 -30.20
C VAL A 65 -25.91 0.95 -31.70
N GLU A 66 -26.58 -0.02 -32.29
CA GLU A 66 -26.96 -0.09 -33.70
C GLU A 66 -28.42 0.34 -33.87
N LEU A 67 -28.67 1.25 -34.82
CA LEU A 67 -30.02 1.67 -35.21
C LEU A 67 -30.46 0.86 -36.43
N ARG A 68 -31.51 0.04 -36.28
CA ARG A 68 -32.10 -0.70 -37.40
C ARG A 68 -33.31 0.09 -37.97
N GLU A 69 -33.18 0.43 -39.23
CA GLU A 69 -34.28 1.05 -39.99
C GLU A 69 -35.42 0.05 -40.19
N SER A 70 -36.36 0.07 -39.27
CA SER A 70 -37.62 -0.69 -39.31
C SER A 70 -38.80 0.23 -38.95
N ARG A 71 -40.03 -0.25 -39.04
CA ARG A 71 -41.20 0.48 -38.64
C ARG A 71 -41.94 -0.30 -37.55
N PRO A 72 -41.79 0.08 -36.27
CA PRO A 72 -41.00 1.17 -35.70
C PRO A 72 -39.49 0.89 -35.76
N MET A 73 -38.65 1.95 -35.68
CA MET A 73 -37.17 1.85 -35.58
C MET A 73 -36.79 1.07 -34.32
N LYS A 74 -35.83 0.19 -34.45
CA LYS A 74 -35.30 -0.63 -33.36
C LYS A 74 -33.84 -0.24 -33.04
N VAL A 75 -33.51 -0.30 -31.76
CA VAL A 75 -32.19 0.00 -31.20
C VAL A 75 -31.67 -1.26 -30.53
N LEU A 76 -30.44 -1.66 -30.88
CA LEU A 76 -29.75 -2.80 -30.32
C LEU A 76 -28.48 -2.36 -29.66
N ALA A 77 -28.15 -2.94 -28.49
CA ALA A 77 -26.84 -2.75 -27.91
C ALA A 77 -25.77 -3.50 -28.73
N ILE A 78 -24.63 -2.84 -28.93
CA ILE A 78 -23.40 -3.50 -29.38
C ILE A 78 -22.79 -4.19 -28.16
N ASP A 79 -22.14 -5.33 -28.37
CA ASP A 79 -21.42 -6.04 -27.31
C ASP A 79 -20.46 -5.07 -26.58
N PRO A 80 -20.54 -4.96 -25.26
CA PRO A 80 -19.70 -3.99 -24.52
C PRO A 80 -18.19 -4.17 -24.76
N GLU A 81 -17.72 -5.40 -24.95
CA GLU A 81 -16.30 -5.65 -25.27
C GLU A 81 -15.92 -5.04 -26.62
N GLU A 82 -16.80 -5.18 -27.63
CA GLU A 82 -16.62 -4.60 -28.96
C GLU A 82 -16.78 -3.08 -28.92
N ALA A 83 -17.84 -2.57 -28.27
CA ALA A 83 -18.15 -1.15 -28.20
C ALA A 83 -17.05 -0.30 -27.53
N PHE A 84 -16.37 -0.85 -26.53
CA PHE A 84 -15.31 -0.15 -25.78
C PHE A 84 -13.88 -0.52 -26.24
N GLU A 85 -13.71 -1.42 -27.21
CA GLU A 85 -12.38 -1.83 -27.68
C GLU A 85 -11.57 -0.67 -28.29
N ASP A 86 -12.20 0.17 -29.11
CA ASP A 86 -11.55 1.33 -29.72
C ASP A 86 -11.12 2.37 -28.68
N TYR A 87 -11.94 2.59 -27.64
CA TYR A 87 -11.59 3.46 -26.52
C TYR A 87 -10.42 2.91 -25.73
N ARG A 88 -10.42 1.61 -25.43
CA ARG A 88 -9.35 0.94 -24.71
C ARG A 88 -8.04 0.99 -25.48
N SER A 89 -8.08 0.71 -26.77
CA SER A 89 -6.92 0.76 -27.66
C SER A 89 -6.36 2.17 -27.79
N SER A 90 -7.22 3.17 -27.98
CA SER A 90 -6.82 4.58 -28.07
C SER A 90 -6.20 5.09 -26.77
N LEU A 91 -6.76 4.69 -25.61
CA LEU A 91 -6.23 5.04 -24.29
C LEU A 91 -4.87 4.37 -24.05
N SER A 92 -4.72 3.10 -24.45
CA SER A 92 -3.45 2.36 -24.34
C SER A 92 -2.35 3.04 -25.15
N THR A 93 -2.63 3.37 -26.41
CA THR A 93 -1.69 4.09 -27.29
C THR A 93 -1.30 5.46 -26.75
N LEU A 94 -2.27 6.19 -26.17
CA LEU A 94 -2.01 7.47 -25.53
C LEU A 94 -1.10 7.31 -24.30
N VAL A 95 -1.38 6.32 -23.45
CA VAL A 95 -0.58 6.02 -22.25
C VAL A 95 0.84 5.64 -22.64
N GLU A 96 1.03 4.78 -23.66
CA GLU A 96 2.35 4.42 -24.18
C GLU A 96 3.12 5.66 -24.66
N GLY A 97 2.51 6.49 -25.52
CA GLY A 97 3.15 7.70 -26.03
C GLY A 97 3.43 8.78 -24.96
N LEU A 98 2.64 8.83 -23.89
CA LEU A 98 2.92 9.68 -22.72
C LEU A 98 4.03 9.10 -21.85
N SER A 99 4.07 7.79 -21.68
CA SER A 99 5.10 7.09 -20.89
C SER A 99 6.48 7.24 -21.52
N GLU A 100 6.60 7.18 -22.84
CA GLU A 100 7.86 7.45 -23.55
C GLU A 100 8.40 8.87 -23.32
N ARG A 101 7.50 9.83 -23.08
CA ARG A 101 7.87 11.25 -22.81
C ARG A 101 8.00 11.56 -21.32
N TYR A 102 7.58 10.64 -20.47
CA TYR A 102 7.65 10.83 -19.03
C TYR A 102 9.08 10.69 -18.54
N THR A 103 9.70 11.81 -18.21
CA THR A 103 10.96 11.80 -17.48
C THR A 103 10.65 11.63 -15.98
N LYS A 104 11.00 10.46 -15.42
CA LYS A 104 10.84 10.21 -13.98
C LYS A 104 11.65 11.28 -13.22
N PRO A 105 11.01 12.13 -12.40
CA PRO A 105 11.77 13.12 -11.63
C PRO A 105 12.82 12.41 -10.78
N ALA A 106 14.03 12.97 -10.72
CA ALA A 106 15.03 12.46 -9.78
C ALA A 106 14.47 12.59 -8.35
N ARG A 107 14.23 11.45 -7.68
CA ARG A 107 13.63 11.39 -6.35
C ARG A 107 14.63 11.66 -5.22
N GLU A 108 15.82 12.11 -5.53
CA GLU A 108 16.90 12.39 -4.59
C GLU A 108 16.74 13.70 -3.80
N ALA A 109 15.56 14.33 -3.82
CA ALA A 109 15.33 15.43 -2.92
C ALA A 109 15.10 14.91 -1.51
N GLU A 110 16.17 14.85 -0.71
CA GLU A 110 16.06 14.81 0.75
C GLU A 110 15.00 15.82 1.19
N GLY A 111 13.86 15.35 1.67
CA GLY A 111 12.83 16.30 2.02
C GLY A 111 11.49 15.68 2.43
N VAL A 112 10.62 16.60 2.80
CA VAL A 112 9.22 16.33 3.11
C VAL A 112 8.37 16.84 1.96
N SER A 113 7.53 15.98 1.38
CA SER A 113 6.62 16.33 0.31
C SER A 113 5.17 16.19 0.75
N LEU A 114 4.37 17.24 0.52
CA LEU A 114 2.92 17.20 0.73
C LEU A 114 2.21 16.85 -0.58
N VAL A 115 1.38 15.83 -0.56
CA VAL A 115 0.64 15.32 -1.71
C VAL A 115 -0.85 15.37 -1.46
N LYS A 116 -1.62 15.87 -2.43
CA LYS A 116 -3.09 15.99 -2.34
C LYS A 116 -3.85 15.06 -3.31
N SER A 117 -3.17 14.48 -4.28
CA SER A 117 -3.79 13.63 -5.28
C SER A 117 -3.79 12.16 -4.83
N ARG A 118 -4.96 11.52 -4.81
CA ARG A 118 -5.08 10.09 -4.50
C ARG A 118 -4.21 9.20 -5.41
N PRO A 119 -4.21 9.36 -6.75
CA PRO A 119 -3.33 8.58 -7.61
C PRO A 119 -1.85 8.75 -7.25
N THR A 120 -1.44 9.97 -6.89
CA THR A 120 -0.07 10.26 -6.47
C THR A 120 0.26 9.62 -5.12
N MET A 121 -0.68 9.63 -4.15
CA MET A 121 -0.50 8.93 -2.87
C MET A 121 -0.35 7.42 -3.06
N LEU A 122 -1.20 6.80 -3.89
CA LEU A 122 -1.11 5.37 -4.20
C LEU A 122 0.21 5.00 -4.89
N ARG A 123 0.71 5.86 -5.78
CA ARG A 123 2.02 5.67 -6.40
C ARG A 123 3.16 5.76 -5.38
N TYR A 124 3.12 6.71 -4.44
CA TYR A 124 4.14 6.79 -3.39
C TYR A 124 4.05 5.61 -2.41
N LEU A 125 2.86 5.09 -2.15
CA LEU A 125 2.71 3.86 -1.37
C LEU A 125 3.38 2.67 -2.08
N ASP A 126 3.14 2.54 -3.38
CA ASP A 126 3.82 1.60 -4.28
C ASP A 126 5.35 1.76 -4.23
N ASP A 127 5.84 3.00 -4.40
CA ASP A 127 7.26 3.32 -4.36
C ASP A 127 7.93 2.96 -3.01
N VAL A 128 7.25 3.20 -1.88
CA VAL A 128 7.76 2.84 -0.54
C VAL A 128 7.81 1.32 -0.39
N ILE A 129 6.78 0.59 -0.83
CA ILE A 129 6.78 -0.89 -0.78
C ILE A 129 7.91 -1.45 -1.66
N GLU A 130 8.05 -0.93 -2.88
CA GLU A 130 9.10 -1.36 -3.82
C GLU A 130 10.51 -1.11 -3.26
N SER A 131 10.72 -0.01 -2.55
CA SER A 131 12.04 0.39 -2.03
C SER A 131 12.52 -0.43 -0.84
N ALA A 132 11.65 -1.17 -0.15
CA ALA A 132 12.03 -1.95 1.02
C ALA A 132 13.03 -3.06 0.66
N GLU A 133 14.17 -3.07 1.33
CA GLU A 133 15.25 -4.04 1.13
C GLU A 133 15.24 -5.14 2.21
N TYR A 134 14.87 -4.82 3.45
CA TYR A 134 14.92 -5.76 4.57
C TYR A 134 13.77 -5.63 5.58
N GLU A 135 13.14 -4.46 5.71
CA GLU A 135 12.05 -4.24 6.67
C GLU A 135 10.97 -3.32 6.07
N LEU A 136 9.70 -3.74 6.13
CA LEU A 136 8.57 -2.96 5.68
C LEU A 136 7.48 -2.94 6.77
N MET A 137 7.15 -1.75 7.25
CA MET A 137 6.05 -1.54 8.19
C MET A 137 4.86 -0.90 7.48
N LEU A 138 3.70 -1.50 7.58
CA LEU A 138 2.48 -1.05 6.92
C LEU A 138 1.33 -0.85 7.89
N SER A 139 0.57 0.22 7.69
CA SER A 139 -0.78 0.40 8.22
C SER A 139 -1.71 0.68 7.04
N VAL A 140 -2.54 -0.29 6.66
CA VAL A 140 -3.34 -0.23 5.43
C VAL A 140 -4.76 -0.76 5.64
N THR A 141 -5.63 -0.52 4.64
CA THR A 141 -6.97 -1.11 4.59
C THR A 141 -6.94 -2.45 3.83
N PRO A 142 -7.94 -3.34 4.03
CA PRO A 142 -8.07 -4.55 3.21
C PRO A 142 -8.07 -4.29 1.69
N THR A 143 -8.71 -3.23 1.25
CA THR A 143 -8.70 -2.84 -0.18
C THR A 143 -7.30 -2.46 -0.70
N LEU A 144 -6.44 -1.90 0.16
CA LEU A 144 -5.05 -1.63 -0.21
C LEU A 144 -4.21 -2.90 -0.16
N LEU A 145 -4.50 -3.81 0.78
CA LEU A 145 -3.88 -5.14 0.79
C LEU A 145 -4.15 -5.87 -0.53
N ASP A 146 -5.42 -5.94 -0.96
CA ASP A 146 -5.78 -6.58 -2.24
C ASP A 146 -5.05 -5.93 -3.42
N ARG A 147 -4.94 -4.61 -3.41
CA ARG A 147 -4.27 -3.87 -4.48
C ARG A 147 -2.77 -4.16 -4.59
N PHE A 148 -2.09 -4.31 -3.47
CA PHE A 148 -0.63 -4.49 -3.39
C PHE A 148 -0.23 -5.94 -3.09
N HIS A 149 -1.16 -6.89 -3.17
CA HIS A 149 -0.96 -8.30 -2.84
C HIS A 149 0.29 -8.88 -3.52
N ASP A 150 0.35 -8.82 -4.85
CA ASP A 150 1.44 -9.44 -5.62
C ASP A 150 2.81 -8.80 -5.31
N GLN A 151 2.82 -7.49 -5.07
CA GLN A 151 4.04 -6.77 -4.72
C GLN A 151 4.52 -7.12 -3.31
N LEU A 152 3.59 -7.30 -2.35
CA LEU A 152 3.90 -7.74 -1.01
C LEU A 152 4.39 -9.19 -1.00
N ALA A 153 3.78 -10.07 -1.78
CA ALA A 153 4.22 -11.44 -1.95
C ALA A 153 5.65 -11.49 -2.52
N GLN A 154 5.95 -10.66 -3.53
CA GLN A 154 7.31 -10.53 -4.05
C GLN A 154 8.30 -10.06 -2.97
N LYS A 155 7.94 -9.09 -2.13
CA LYS A 155 8.79 -8.64 -1.01
C LYS A 155 9.04 -9.75 0.01
N ARG A 156 8.05 -10.60 0.25
CA ARG A 156 8.24 -11.79 1.10
C ARG A 156 9.18 -12.82 0.48
N ASP A 157 9.10 -13.03 -0.83
CA ASP A 157 10.04 -13.89 -1.57
C ASP A 157 11.47 -13.33 -1.56
N GLU A 158 11.62 -12.00 -1.49
CA GLU A 158 12.91 -11.28 -1.31
C GLU A 158 13.41 -11.29 0.14
N GLU A 159 12.73 -12.04 1.04
CA GLU A 159 13.04 -12.15 2.48
C GLU A 159 12.86 -10.83 3.28
N VAL A 160 12.15 -9.85 2.74
CA VAL A 160 11.80 -8.63 3.47
C VAL A 160 10.84 -8.97 4.62
N ALA A 161 11.15 -8.48 5.82
CA ALA A 161 10.25 -8.60 6.96
C ALA A 161 9.09 -7.61 6.81
N VAL A 162 7.85 -8.09 6.63
CA VAL A 162 6.67 -7.26 6.46
C VAL A 162 5.82 -7.32 7.73
N GLU A 163 5.73 -6.19 8.45
CA GLU A 163 4.83 -6.01 9.59
C GLU A 163 3.60 -5.21 9.14
N MET A 164 2.42 -5.81 9.22
CA MET A 164 1.21 -5.24 8.66
C MET A 164 0.12 -5.03 9.70
N LEU A 165 -0.39 -3.80 9.80
CA LEU A 165 -1.57 -3.43 10.56
C LEU A 165 -2.75 -3.21 9.61
N LEU A 166 -3.78 -4.03 9.73
CA LEU A 166 -5.01 -3.91 8.94
C LEU A 166 -6.13 -3.23 9.73
N SER A 167 -6.80 -2.28 9.12
CA SER A 167 -7.97 -1.63 9.71
C SER A 167 -9.02 -1.23 8.65
N PRO A 168 -10.32 -1.28 9.00
CA PRO A 168 -10.90 -1.73 10.25
C PRO A 168 -11.00 -3.26 10.35
N ALA A 169 -10.87 -3.81 11.54
CA ALA A 169 -10.86 -5.25 11.79
C ALA A 169 -12.09 -6.01 11.25
N ASN A 170 -13.26 -5.35 11.19
CA ASN A 170 -14.49 -5.97 10.67
C ASN A 170 -14.52 -6.16 9.14
N ALA A 171 -13.58 -5.59 8.41
CA ALA A 171 -13.46 -5.71 6.96
C ALA A 171 -12.24 -6.56 6.55
N VAL A 172 -11.46 -7.04 7.53
CA VAL A 172 -10.27 -7.85 7.30
C VAL A 172 -10.69 -9.27 6.89
N PRO A 173 -10.12 -9.85 5.81
CA PRO A 173 -10.39 -11.22 5.41
C PRO A 173 -10.13 -12.22 6.53
N ASP A 174 -10.94 -13.30 6.57
CA ASP A 174 -10.76 -14.36 7.54
C ASP A 174 -9.45 -15.12 7.28
N PRO A 175 -8.60 -15.37 8.30
CA PRO A 175 -7.35 -16.13 8.15
C PRO A 175 -7.55 -17.54 7.59
N ASP A 176 -8.73 -18.13 7.73
CA ASP A 176 -9.04 -19.44 7.14
C ASP A 176 -9.24 -19.38 5.60
N THR A 177 -9.43 -18.17 5.05
CA THR A 177 -9.72 -17.94 3.61
C THR A 177 -8.67 -17.12 2.89
N PHE A 178 -7.76 -16.47 3.60
CA PHE A 178 -6.72 -15.63 3.06
C PHE A 178 -5.35 -16.01 3.64
N ASP A 179 -4.39 -16.31 2.77
CA ASP A 179 -3.03 -16.66 3.21
C ASP A 179 -2.21 -15.40 3.49
N TYR A 180 -2.19 -15.00 4.75
CA TYR A 180 -1.42 -13.84 5.18
C TYR A 180 0.09 -14.05 5.18
N VAL A 181 0.56 -15.30 5.27
CA VAL A 181 1.99 -15.62 5.33
C VAL A 181 2.68 -15.28 4.01
N ASP A 182 1.94 -15.39 2.90
CA ASP A 182 2.43 -15.02 1.58
C ASP A 182 2.75 -13.52 1.46
N VAL A 183 2.07 -12.66 2.21
CA VAL A 183 2.17 -11.20 2.05
C VAL A 183 2.77 -10.48 3.25
N ALA A 184 2.88 -11.12 4.40
CA ALA A 184 3.42 -10.50 5.61
C ALA A 184 4.04 -11.51 6.58
N THR A 185 5.03 -11.05 7.34
CA THR A 185 5.64 -11.80 8.45
C THR A 185 4.73 -11.79 9.67
N THR A 186 4.18 -10.63 10.00
CA THR A 186 3.27 -10.45 11.13
C THR A 186 2.10 -9.58 10.70
N VAL A 187 0.89 -10.01 11.01
CA VAL A 187 -0.34 -9.26 10.73
C VAL A 187 -1.10 -9.03 12.03
N ARG A 188 -1.47 -7.79 12.26
CA ARG A 188 -2.38 -7.38 13.33
C ARG A 188 -3.57 -6.62 12.79
N THR A 189 -4.67 -6.64 13.53
CA THR A 189 -5.89 -5.92 13.17
C THR A 189 -6.30 -4.92 14.24
N ARG A 190 -6.87 -3.80 13.81
CA ARG A 190 -7.33 -2.72 14.68
C ARG A 190 -8.74 -2.29 14.31
N ARG A 191 -9.60 -2.06 15.32
CA ARG A 191 -11.00 -1.67 15.13
C ARG A 191 -11.19 -0.25 14.59
N GLY A 192 -10.21 0.63 14.83
CA GLY A 192 -10.34 2.06 14.57
C GLY A 192 -10.44 2.40 13.09
N VAL A 193 -11.60 2.91 12.66
CA VAL A 193 -11.82 3.35 11.27
C VAL A 193 -11.01 4.58 10.87
N THR A 194 -10.48 5.33 11.83
CA THR A 194 -9.63 6.52 11.63
C THR A 194 -8.14 6.19 11.67
N THR A 195 -7.77 4.89 11.64
CA THR A 195 -6.36 4.50 11.60
C THR A 195 -5.70 5.04 10.33
N PRO A 196 -4.58 5.76 10.42
CA PRO A 196 -3.93 6.33 9.26
C PRO A 196 -3.37 5.26 8.34
N ILE A 197 -3.19 5.60 7.07
CA ILE A 197 -2.44 4.80 6.11
C ILE A 197 -0.97 5.19 6.21
N MET A 198 -0.13 4.20 6.42
CA MET A 198 1.32 4.41 6.57
C MET A 198 2.08 3.29 5.87
N ALA A 199 3.22 3.64 5.32
CA ALA A 199 4.22 2.69 4.85
C ALA A 199 5.60 3.24 5.21
N ILE A 200 6.47 2.39 5.71
CA ILE A 200 7.83 2.75 6.14
C ILE A 200 8.75 1.63 5.68
N ALA A 201 9.66 1.93 4.78
CA ALA A 201 10.69 1.02 4.28
C ALA A 201 12.01 1.32 4.97
N ASP A 202 12.61 0.30 5.58
CA ASP A 202 13.93 0.31 6.19
C ASP A 202 14.17 1.44 7.22
N GLY A 203 13.08 1.99 7.77
CA GLY A 203 13.12 3.11 8.70
C GLY A 203 13.44 4.48 8.08
N GLU A 204 13.61 4.59 6.76
CA GLU A 204 14.06 5.80 6.07
C GLU A 204 13.01 6.42 5.17
N TYR A 205 12.51 5.65 4.20
CA TYR A 205 11.53 6.13 3.24
C TYR A 205 10.13 5.84 3.74
N ALA A 206 9.36 6.87 3.98
CA ALA A 206 8.07 6.72 4.63
C ALA A 206 6.98 7.58 4.00
N MET A 207 5.76 7.07 4.06
CA MET A 207 4.55 7.77 3.69
C MET A 207 3.54 7.73 4.85
N TYR A 208 2.89 8.86 5.08
CA TYR A 208 1.72 8.99 5.95
C TYR A 208 0.57 9.61 5.18
N ALA A 209 -0.63 9.07 5.30
CA ALA A 209 -1.86 9.69 4.79
C ALA A 209 -3.02 9.46 5.75
N THR A 210 -3.96 10.41 5.79
CA THR A 210 -5.25 10.16 6.43
C THR A 210 -6.04 9.15 5.61
N ARG A 211 -6.88 8.35 6.27
CA ARG A 211 -7.73 7.38 5.58
C ARG A 211 -8.68 8.07 4.59
N GLU A 212 -9.31 9.16 5.00
CA GLU A 212 -10.18 9.98 4.17
C GLU A 212 -9.43 10.51 2.94
N GLY A 213 -8.14 10.82 3.11
CA GLY A 213 -7.25 11.25 2.03
C GLY A 213 -7.15 10.23 0.90
N ILE A 214 -7.13 8.94 1.20
CA ILE A 214 -7.07 7.87 0.22
C ILE A 214 -8.46 7.46 -0.29
N GLN A 215 -9.52 7.62 0.51
CA GLN A 215 -10.89 7.24 0.15
C GLN A 215 -11.65 8.27 -0.66
N GLY A 216 -11.22 9.51 -0.75
CA GLY A 216 -11.81 10.48 -1.66
C GLY A 216 -12.41 11.76 -1.09
N ALA A 217 -12.19 12.10 0.19
CA ALA A 217 -12.68 13.34 0.81
C ALA A 217 -12.02 14.62 0.23
N GLU A 218 -12.65 15.78 0.44
CA GLU A 218 -12.17 17.07 -0.11
C GLU A 218 -10.83 17.53 0.49
N ASP A 219 -10.59 17.29 1.80
CA ASP A 219 -9.34 17.64 2.48
C ASP A 219 -8.32 16.50 2.48
N ARG A 220 -7.84 16.14 1.29
CA ARG A 220 -6.88 15.05 1.08
C ARG A 220 -5.47 15.55 1.29
N TYR A 221 -4.71 14.84 2.09
CA TYR A 221 -3.27 14.99 2.09
C TYR A 221 -2.55 13.70 2.46
N GLY A 222 -1.40 13.49 1.86
CA GLY A 222 -0.38 12.55 2.26
C GLY A 222 0.93 13.28 2.41
N VAL A 223 1.78 12.81 3.27
CA VAL A 223 3.12 13.34 3.47
C VAL A 223 4.12 12.23 3.23
N ILE A 224 5.10 12.52 2.42
CA ILE A 224 6.18 11.60 2.06
C ILE A 224 7.45 12.13 2.70
N PHE A 225 8.20 11.23 3.30
CA PHE A 225 9.46 11.50 3.97
C PHE A 225 10.55 10.64 3.33
N ASN A 226 11.65 11.25 3.00
CA ASN A 226 12.88 10.54 2.63
C ASN A 226 13.98 10.99 3.58
N ARG A 227 13.80 10.62 4.87
CA ARG A 227 14.70 10.94 5.97
C ARG A 227 14.53 9.95 7.11
N SER A 228 15.62 9.40 7.57
CA SER A 228 15.65 8.40 8.64
C SER A 228 15.04 8.92 9.96
N GLU A 229 15.25 10.19 10.32
CA GLU A 229 14.70 10.76 11.55
C GLU A 229 13.18 10.81 11.55
N LEU A 230 12.56 11.10 10.40
CA LEU A 230 11.10 11.14 10.26
C LEU A 230 10.50 9.75 10.07
N GLY A 231 11.21 8.86 9.38
CA GLY A 231 10.86 7.44 9.30
C GLY A 231 10.83 6.80 10.69
N PHE A 232 11.84 7.09 11.51
CA PHE A 232 11.90 6.64 12.90
C PHE A 232 10.72 7.15 13.75
N LEU A 233 10.34 8.44 13.63
CA LEU A 233 9.18 8.97 14.34
C LEU A 233 7.89 8.25 13.97
N LEU A 234 7.69 7.94 12.68
CA LEU A 234 6.52 7.19 12.21
C LEU A 234 6.55 5.75 12.67
N SER A 235 7.71 5.09 12.62
CA SER A 235 7.91 3.73 13.14
C SER A 235 7.61 3.67 14.63
N GLY A 236 8.09 4.66 15.40
CA GLY A 236 7.78 4.81 16.81
C GLY A 236 6.28 4.95 17.08
N PHE A 237 5.60 5.82 16.33
CA PHE A 237 4.14 5.98 16.44
C PHE A 237 3.39 4.69 16.06
N LEU A 238 3.77 4.03 14.99
CA LEU A 238 3.16 2.76 14.58
C LEU A 238 3.34 1.71 15.68
N ASN A 239 4.55 1.50 16.15
CA ASN A 239 4.88 0.45 17.11
C ASN A 239 4.34 0.69 18.52
N THR A 240 4.35 1.93 19.00
CA THR A 240 3.98 2.22 20.41
C THR A 240 2.50 2.60 20.57
N VAL A 241 1.87 3.14 19.54
CA VAL A 241 0.48 3.61 19.63
C VAL A 241 -0.49 2.72 18.90
N LEU A 242 -0.17 2.35 17.63
CA LEU A 242 -1.11 1.59 16.82
C LEU A 242 -0.99 0.08 17.07
N TRP A 243 0.22 -0.43 17.08
CA TRP A 243 0.52 -1.86 17.19
C TRP A 243 0.15 -2.45 18.53
N THR A 244 0.39 -1.72 19.63
CA THR A 244 0.08 -2.15 20.99
C THR A 244 -1.43 -2.26 21.26
N THR A 245 -2.26 -1.58 20.47
CA THR A 245 -3.73 -1.60 20.58
C THR A 245 -4.39 -2.52 19.54
N ALA A 246 -3.61 -3.31 18.84
CA ALA A 246 -4.06 -4.21 17.78
C ALA A 246 -4.01 -5.67 18.22
N GLU A 247 -4.90 -6.50 17.67
CA GLU A 247 -4.99 -7.93 17.92
C GLU A 247 -4.18 -8.69 16.86
N THR A 248 -3.37 -9.67 17.26
CA THR A 248 -2.57 -10.48 16.33
C THR A 248 -3.48 -11.44 15.56
N VAL A 249 -3.31 -11.48 14.24
CA VAL A 249 -3.97 -12.41 13.32
C VAL A 249 -3.02 -13.52 12.93
N VAL A 250 -1.81 -13.13 12.50
CA VAL A 250 -0.74 -14.05 12.10
C VAL A 250 0.58 -13.55 12.67
N ASP A 251 1.39 -14.46 13.14
CA ASP A 251 2.77 -14.25 13.52
C ASP A 251 3.60 -15.43 12.99
N SER A 252 4.25 -15.19 11.85
CA SER A 252 5.09 -16.19 11.18
C SER A 252 6.57 -15.85 11.34
N THR A 253 6.95 -15.34 12.51
CA THR A 253 8.33 -14.92 12.79
C THR A 253 9.26 -16.12 12.86
N HIS A 254 9.61 -16.68 11.71
CA HIS A 254 10.69 -17.64 11.57
C HIS A 254 11.84 -16.96 10.84
N VAL A 255 12.95 -16.75 11.55
CA VAL A 255 14.18 -16.21 10.99
C VAL A 255 15.11 -17.40 10.71
N ASP A 256 15.10 -17.85 9.47
CA ASP A 256 15.89 -19.01 9.04
C ASP A 256 17.20 -18.59 8.35
N SER A 257 17.29 -17.40 7.77
CA SER A 257 18.44 -16.93 7.01
C SER A 257 19.28 -15.88 7.75
N PHE A 258 20.58 -16.08 7.76
CA PHE A 258 21.61 -15.17 8.22
C PHE A 258 22.76 -15.13 7.19
N PRO A 259 23.42 -13.98 6.95
CA PRO A 259 23.31 -12.73 7.70
C PRO A 259 21.99 -11.99 7.40
N ARG A 260 21.46 -11.25 8.38
CA ARG A 260 20.22 -10.49 8.26
C ARG A 260 20.41 -9.05 8.71
N ARG A 261 19.83 -8.11 7.95
CA ARG A 261 19.82 -6.68 8.25
C ARG A 261 18.53 -6.28 8.97
N TYR A 262 18.64 -5.27 9.84
CA TYR A 262 17.54 -4.71 10.62
C TYR A 262 17.66 -3.19 10.67
N GLY A 263 16.58 -2.48 10.40
CA GLY A 263 16.46 -1.04 10.56
C GLY A 263 16.08 -0.62 11.98
N THR A 264 15.55 -1.58 12.78
CA THR A 264 15.13 -1.30 14.14
C THR A 264 15.72 -2.30 15.14
N ILE A 265 16.24 -1.79 16.26
CA ILE A 265 16.74 -2.62 17.37
C ILE A 265 15.65 -3.52 17.93
N ARG A 266 14.41 -3.04 17.98
CA ARG A 266 13.27 -3.75 18.52
C ARG A 266 12.99 -5.03 17.72
N ARG A 267 12.98 -4.94 16.40
CA ARG A 267 12.80 -6.11 15.54
C ARG A 267 13.96 -7.08 15.69
N CYS A 268 15.20 -6.58 15.65
CA CYS A 268 16.39 -7.38 15.82
C CYS A 268 16.34 -8.20 17.13
N VAL A 269 16.09 -7.53 18.25
CA VAL A 269 16.06 -8.18 19.57
C VAL A 269 14.88 -9.14 19.69
N SER A 270 13.72 -8.80 19.15
CA SER A 270 12.54 -9.70 19.12
C SER A 270 12.82 -10.99 18.36
N ASP A 271 13.49 -10.91 17.21
CA ASP A 271 13.86 -12.09 16.43
C ASP A 271 14.89 -12.94 17.17
N LEU A 272 15.91 -12.31 17.78
CA LEU A 272 16.97 -13.01 18.50
C LEU A 272 16.50 -13.70 19.80
N ALA A 273 15.55 -13.09 20.51
CA ALA A 273 15.06 -13.58 21.80
C ALA A 273 14.43 -14.98 21.73
N GLY A 274 14.00 -15.42 20.54
CA GLY A 274 13.40 -16.75 20.31
C GLY A 274 14.37 -17.79 19.75
N LEU A 275 15.62 -17.41 19.46
CA LEU A 275 16.54 -18.26 18.74
C LEU A 275 17.68 -18.81 19.62
N GLU A 276 18.05 -20.06 19.36
CA GLU A 276 19.25 -20.68 19.98
C GLU A 276 20.47 -20.52 19.05
N GLY A 277 21.62 -20.18 19.60
CA GLY A 277 22.88 -20.08 18.88
C GLY A 277 23.75 -18.92 19.35
N THR A 278 24.92 -18.79 18.74
CA THR A 278 25.80 -17.65 18.95
C THR A 278 25.58 -16.64 17.82
N PHE A 279 25.29 -15.40 18.18
CA PHE A 279 25.05 -14.34 17.21
C PHE A 279 26.14 -13.29 17.28
N TYR A 280 26.45 -12.72 16.13
CA TYR A 280 27.42 -11.65 15.97
C TYR A 280 26.75 -10.47 15.29
N ALA A 281 26.99 -9.28 15.81
CA ALA A 281 26.44 -8.06 15.26
C ALA A 281 27.53 -7.21 14.62
N THR A 282 27.21 -6.62 13.48
CA THR A 282 27.86 -5.43 12.92
C THR A 282 26.86 -4.29 12.99
N ILE A 283 27.22 -3.19 13.64
CA ILE A 283 26.31 -2.07 13.92
C ILE A 283 26.94 -0.80 13.37
N ASP A 284 26.24 -0.18 12.42
CA ASP A 284 26.48 1.20 12.04
C ASP A 284 25.64 2.10 12.94
N GLY A 285 26.27 3.06 13.56
CA GLY A 285 25.59 3.87 14.56
C GLY A 285 26.44 5.04 15.05
N ARG A 286 26.11 5.46 16.27
CA ARG A 286 26.75 6.61 16.91
C ARG A 286 26.96 6.34 18.40
N ASP A 287 28.12 6.80 18.93
CA ASP A 287 28.32 6.83 20.38
C ASP A 287 27.40 7.86 21.01
N VAL A 288 26.61 7.43 22.00
CA VAL A 288 25.56 8.25 22.62
C VAL A 288 26.11 9.47 23.36
N GLN A 289 27.33 9.36 23.90
CA GLN A 289 27.91 10.45 24.69
C GLN A 289 28.66 11.47 23.83
N THR A 290 29.37 11.02 22.83
CA THR A 290 30.20 11.91 21.99
C THR A 290 29.48 12.37 20.72
N GLY A 291 28.50 11.62 20.25
CA GLY A 291 27.81 11.86 18.99
C GLY A 291 28.62 11.46 17.76
N GLU A 292 29.79 10.85 17.94
CA GLU A 292 30.65 10.40 16.86
C GLU A 292 30.08 9.13 16.19
N THR A 293 30.09 9.10 14.86
CA THR A 293 29.70 7.91 14.10
C THR A 293 30.71 6.78 14.33
N CYS A 294 30.21 5.58 14.47
CA CYS A 294 31.02 4.40 14.71
C CYS A 294 30.44 3.16 14.01
N LEU A 295 31.35 2.30 13.57
CA LEU A 295 31.05 0.94 13.15
C LEU A 295 31.61 0.01 14.21
N ILE A 296 30.75 -0.78 14.85
CA ILE A 296 31.18 -1.70 15.90
C ILE A 296 30.79 -3.13 15.56
N GLU A 297 31.67 -4.06 15.94
CA GLU A 297 31.46 -5.48 15.74
C GLU A 297 31.65 -6.24 17.05
N GLY A 298 30.83 -7.27 17.28
CA GLY A 298 30.94 -8.08 18.48
C GLY A 298 29.97 -9.25 18.53
N GLU A 299 30.21 -10.12 19.50
CA GLU A 299 29.28 -11.20 19.85
C GLU A 299 28.11 -10.63 20.65
N VAL A 300 26.88 -10.98 20.28
CA VAL A 300 25.68 -10.64 21.04
C VAL A 300 25.63 -11.52 22.28
N VAL A 301 25.76 -10.92 23.47
CA VAL A 301 25.81 -11.64 24.75
C VAL A 301 24.54 -11.53 25.55
N ASP A 302 23.74 -10.50 25.31
CA ASP A 302 22.44 -10.32 25.95
C ASP A 302 21.47 -9.53 25.06
N VAL A 303 20.17 -9.83 25.17
CA VAL A 303 19.08 -9.13 24.49
C VAL A 303 17.95 -8.88 25.47
N ASP A 304 17.45 -7.64 25.52
CA ASP A 304 16.36 -7.25 26.42
C ASP A 304 15.25 -6.51 25.65
N VAL A 305 14.02 -6.96 25.85
CA VAL A 305 12.80 -6.32 25.36
C VAL A 305 11.86 -6.13 26.53
N ALA A 306 11.52 -4.89 26.83
CA ALA A 306 10.51 -4.61 27.85
C ALA A 306 9.16 -5.25 27.48
N THR A 307 8.46 -5.78 28.47
CA THR A 307 7.17 -6.46 28.30
C THR A 307 6.11 -5.58 27.64
N ASP A 308 6.21 -4.27 27.81
CA ASP A 308 5.33 -3.26 27.21
C ASP A 308 5.86 -2.70 25.87
N TRP A 309 6.93 -3.28 25.35
CA TRP A 309 7.58 -2.87 24.08
C TRP A 309 8.10 -1.44 24.07
N THR A 310 8.25 -0.79 25.23
CA THR A 310 8.73 0.60 25.31
C THR A 310 10.21 0.71 25.04
N THR A 311 11.02 -0.26 25.51
CA THR A 311 12.47 -0.30 25.31
C THR A 311 12.91 -1.64 24.72
N ALA A 312 13.94 -1.59 23.90
CA ALA A 312 14.64 -2.76 23.38
C ALA A 312 16.13 -2.42 23.29
N SER A 313 16.96 -3.30 23.79
CA SER A 313 18.42 -3.15 23.75
C SER A 313 19.13 -4.48 23.64
N MET A 314 20.38 -4.46 23.20
CA MET A 314 21.27 -5.62 23.23
C MET A 314 22.62 -5.25 23.84
N VAL A 315 23.32 -6.23 24.30
CA VAL A 315 24.72 -6.08 24.73
C VAL A 315 25.62 -6.88 23.80
N ILE A 316 26.62 -6.22 23.24
CA ILE A 316 27.63 -6.86 22.39
C ILE A 316 29.00 -6.85 23.09
N LYS A 317 29.71 -7.95 22.94
CA LYS A 317 31.08 -8.09 23.40
C LYS A 317 32.04 -7.79 22.26
N THR A 318 32.67 -6.64 22.31
CA THR A 318 33.68 -6.17 21.36
C THR A 318 35.13 -6.47 21.87
N ALA A 319 36.13 -6.23 21.03
CA ALA A 319 37.54 -6.30 21.44
C ALA A 319 37.89 -5.30 22.58
N ALA A 320 37.13 -4.20 22.72
CA ALA A 320 37.35 -3.17 23.73
C ALA A 320 36.53 -3.39 25.01
N GLY A 321 35.66 -4.40 25.06
CA GLY A 321 34.77 -4.71 26.18
C GLY A 321 33.30 -4.79 25.75
N GLU A 322 32.45 -4.96 26.71
CA GLU A 322 30.98 -4.97 26.49
C GLU A 322 30.48 -3.56 26.21
N ARG A 323 29.53 -3.48 25.26
CA ARG A 323 28.82 -2.25 24.89
C ARG A 323 27.33 -2.52 24.81
N SER A 324 26.56 -1.66 25.44
CA SER A 324 25.11 -1.66 25.29
C SER A 324 24.68 -0.89 24.04
N VAL A 325 23.70 -1.43 23.32
CA VAL A 325 23.22 -0.90 22.05
C VAL A 325 21.72 -0.70 22.14
N GLY A 326 21.27 0.51 21.89
CA GLY A 326 19.87 0.90 21.76
C GLY A 326 19.53 1.26 20.33
N GLY A 327 18.26 1.64 20.09
CA GLY A 327 17.81 2.13 18.79
C GLY A 327 18.11 3.60 18.57
N GLN A 328 17.56 4.17 17.53
CA GLN A 328 17.66 5.60 17.25
C GLN A 328 17.13 6.41 18.46
N VAL A 329 17.82 7.54 18.74
CA VAL A 329 17.65 8.36 19.95
C VAL A 329 17.87 7.60 21.28
N ALA A 330 18.70 6.57 21.28
CA ALA A 330 19.14 5.91 22.50
C ALA A 330 19.76 6.93 23.48
N ALA A 331 19.47 6.78 24.77
CA ALA A 331 19.93 7.71 25.81
C ALA A 331 20.48 6.99 27.05
N LEU A 332 20.21 5.71 27.19
CA LEU A 332 20.59 4.87 28.31
C LEU A 332 21.74 3.93 27.97
N GLU A 333 21.88 3.62 26.70
CA GLU A 333 22.87 2.71 26.11
C GLU A 333 24.15 3.48 25.70
N ASP A 334 25.20 2.73 25.38
CA ASP A 334 26.46 3.30 24.90
C ASP A 334 26.40 3.71 23.43
N ILE A 335 25.67 2.95 22.64
CA ILE A 335 25.59 3.09 21.18
C ILE A 335 24.14 3.25 20.72
N GLU A 336 23.91 4.25 19.90
CA GLU A 336 22.71 4.43 19.10
C GLU A 336 22.88 3.72 17.77
N ALA A 337 22.10 2.66 17.52
CA ALA A 337 22.16 1.92 16.27
C ALA A 337 21.25 2.55 15.21
N HIS A 338 21.81 2.70 13.98
CA HIS A 338 21.06 3.13 12.81
C HIS A 338 20.78 1.94 11.89
N GLU A 339 21.76 1.06 11.68
CA GLU A 339 21.64 -0.19 10.95
C GLU A 339 22.32 -1.32 11.73
N ILE A 340 21.69 -2.49 11.75
CA ILE A 340 22.19 -3.65 12.46
C ILE A 340 22.23 -4.83 11.49
N THR A 341 23.38 -5.47 11.35
CA THR A 341 23.51 -6.73 10.62
C THR A 341 23.88 -7.84 11.58
N ILE A 342 23.12 -8.92 11.60
CA ILE A 342 23.34 -10.07 12.47
C ILE A 342 23.80 -11.27 11.65
N GLY A 343 24.88 -11.91 12.10
CA GLY A 343 25.33 -13.21 11.63
C GLY A 343 25.12 -14.29 12.68
N ARG A 344 24.84 -15.53 12.26
CA ARG A 344 24.68 -16.69 13.15
C ARG A 344 25.92 -17.56 13.06
N ASN A 345 26.52 -17.91 14.22
CA ASN A 345 27.74 -18.70 14.38
C ASN A 345 29.01 -18.14 13.68
N GLN A 346 28.91 -17.02 13.02
CA GLN A 346 30.03 -16.29 12.41
C GLN A 346 29.65 -14.81 12.25
N PRO A 347 30.64 -13.88 12.28
CA PRO A 347 30.35 -12.48 11.97
C PRO A 347 29.71 -12.33 10.60
N PRO A 348 28.74 -11.40 10.44
CA PRO A 348 28.22 -11.08 9.13
C PRO A 348 29.40 -10.62 8.25
N GLY A 349 29.55 -11.22 7.07
CA GLY A 349 30.60 -10.80 6.12
C GLY A 349 30.35 -9.37 5.67
N MET A 350 31.44 -8.57 5.58
CA MET A 350 31.37 -7.25 4.94
C MET A 350 31.16 -7.39 3.44
#